data_1e75d6c3cef4260d951cd6185a6bde58
#
_entry.id   1e75d6c3cef4260d951cd6185a6bde58
#
_cell.length_a   1.000
_cell.length_b   1.000
_cell.length_c   1.000
_cell.angle_alpha   90.00
_cell.angle_beta   90.00
_cell.angle_gamma   90.00
#
_symmetry.space_group_name_H-M   'P 1'
#
loop_
_entity.id
_entity.type
_entity.pdbx_description
1 polymer ?
#
loop_
_entity_poly.entity_id
_entity_poly.type
_entity_poly.pdbx_seq_one_letter_code
_entity_poly.pdbx_strand_id
1 'polypeptide(L)'
;MSDIPFQHVVVGAIFNRVNEILLAFRPPTAPQGGLWEFPGGKVEAGESTPHALARELQEELGISVVSARPLIRIRHHYNETLGKVKTVLLDVWRVDTFAGEPFGREGQPVEWVAIKDLAQRDYPAANWPIVNAVRLPSRYLITPEPSPNTEEFLYGLERSLRAGIRLVQLRAKTLGETAYAELARQVLPVCRAHQAQLILNAAPPLVEEVGADGVHLDSARLMSLSARPFSSSRLWVGASCHNAKELIHAGRIGADFAVVSPVLETASHPGARTLGWTGFRELTELAVLPVYALGGMTQRHVTQAYEQGAQGIAGVSSLWRA
;
A
#
# COMPACT_ATOMS: atom_id res chain seq x y z
N MET A 1 -15.15 15.31 18.76
CA MET A 1 -13.77 15.48 18.25
C MET A 1 -13.69 16.87 17.71
N SER A 2 -12.83 17.74 18.27
CA SER A 2 -12.65 19.12 17.78
C SER A 2 -12.13 19.05 16.34
N ASP A 3 -12.81 19.73 15.42
CA ASP A 3 -12.38 19.89 14.04
C ASP A 3 -11.06 20.66 14.01
N ILE A 4 -9.94 19.93 14.02
CA ILE A 4 -8.63 20.55 13.71
C ILE A 4 -8.71 20.92 12.23
N PRO A 5 -8.60 22.23 11.90
CA PRO A 5 -8.66 22.66 10.52
C PRO A 5 -7.53 21.98 9.73
N PHE A 6 -7.86 21.37 8.63
CA PHE A 6 -6.90 20.73 7.75
C PHE A 6 -6.95 21.31 6.35
N GLN A 7 -5.81 21.32 5.68
CA GLN A 7 -5.73 21.64 4.27
C GLN A 7 -6.01 20.39 3.45
N HIS A 8 -7.07 20.39 2.64
CA HIS A 8 -7.38 19.29 1.74
C HIS A 8 -6.61 19.49 0.42
N VAL A 9 -5.85 18.45 0.04
CA VAL A 9 -5.02 18.44 -1.17
C VAL A 9 -5.35 17.18 -1.95
N VAL A 10 -5.66 17.33 -3.23
CA VAL A 10 -5.81 16.21 -4.15
C VAL A 10 -4.49 15.94 -4.86
N VAL A 11 -4.17 14.66 -5.08
CA VAL A 11 -2.90 14.23 -5.68
C VAL A 11 -3.15 13.18 -6.75
N GLY A 12 -2.51 13.32 -7.90
CA GLY A 12 -2.57 12.38 -9.01
C GLY A 12 -1.38 11.43 -9.08
N ALA A 13 -1.59 10.13 -8.83
CA ALA A 13 -0.66 9.09 -9.21
C ALA A 13 -0.94 8.70 -10.67
N ILE A 14 -0.23 9.33 -11.61
CA ILE A 14 -0.52 9.26 -13.05
C ILE A 14 0.33 8.17 -13.69
N PHE A 15 -0.32 7.20 -14.33
CA PHE A 15 0.33 6.07 -14.99
C PHE A 15 0.32 6.23 -16.51
N ASN A 16 1.45 5.94 -17.15
CA ASN A 16 1.48 5.79 -18.60
C ASN A 16 1.23 4.32 -19.03
N ARG A 17 1.21 4.09 -20.33
CA ARG A 17 0.92 2.77 -20.93
C ARG A 17 1.98 1.71 -20.64
N VAL A 18 3.20 2.10 -20.29
CA VAL A 18 4.31 1.20 -19.91
C VAL A 18 4.47 1.08 -18.41
N ASN A 19 3.47 1.55 -17.63
CA ASN A 19 3.40 1.45 -16.18
C ASN A 19 4.51 2.22 -15.44
N GLU A 20 4.85 3.41 -15.96
CA GLU A 20 5.66 4.39 -15.25
C GLU A 20 4.77 5.44 -14.62
N ILE A 21 5.30 6.13 -13.60
CA ILE A 21 4.63 7.19 -12.84
C ILE A 21 5.21 8.54 -13.24
N LEU A 22 4.33 9.52 -13.47
CA LEU A 22 4.74 10.90 -13.65
C LEU A 22 5.00 11.55 -12.29
N LEU A 23 6.20 12.10 -12.13
CA LEU A 23 6.60 12.91 -10.98
C LEU A 23 6.91 14.34 -11.45
N ALA A 24 6.69 15.31 -10.56
CA ALA A 24 7.12 16.70 -10.72
C ALA A 24 8.24 17.02 -9.72
N PHE A 25 9.19 17.85 -10.12
CA PHE A 25 10.27 18.27 -9.25
C PHE A 25 9.96 19.66 -8.68
N ARG A 26 9.91 19.77 -7.36
CA ARG A 26 9.63 21.03 -6.66
C ARG A 26 10.79 22.00 -6.83
N PRO A 27 10.53 23.25 -7.24
CA PRO A 27 11.58 24.27 -7.30
C PRO A 27 12.31 24.41 -5.96
N PRO A 28 13.65 24.57 -5.94
CA PRO A 28 14.41 24.70 -4.69
C PRO A 28 13.95 25.85 -3.77
N THR A 29 13.33 26.86 -4.33
CA THR A 29 12.80 28.05 -3.61
C THR A 29 11.43 27.79 -2.95
N ALA A 30 10.74 26.73 -3.30
CA ALA A 30 9.45 26.37 -2.71
C ALA A 30 9.62 25.70 -1.32
N PRO A 31 8.61 25.75 -0.44
CA PRO A 31 8.61 24.95 0.78
C PRO A 31 8.83 23.46 0.45
N GLN A 32 9.78 22.81 1.13
CA GLN A 32 10.24 21.43 0.80
C GLN A 32 10.77 21.32 -0.66
N GLY A 33 11.40 22.36 -1.18
CA GLY A 33 11.98 22.39 -2.53
C GLY A 33 13.15 21.43 -2.69
N GLY A 34 13.44 21.06 -3.96
CA GLY A 34 14.49 20.11 -4.28
C GLY A 34 14.10 18.63 -4.13
N LEU A 35 12.81 18.34 -3.95
CA LEU A 35 12.27 16.99 -3.80
C LEU A 35 11.30 16.68 -4.94
N TRP A 36 11.13 15.38 -5.21
CA TRP A 36 10.13 14.89 -6.15
C TRP A 36 8.77 14.76 -5.46
N GLU A 37 7.71 15.02 -6.19
CA GLU A 37 6.35 14.87 -5.70
C GLU A 37 5.40 14.34 -6.77
N PHE A 38 4.24 13.87 -6.31
CA PHE A 38 3.13 13.56 -7.19
C PHE A 38 2.36 14.86 -7.49
N PRO A 39 2.02 15.14 -8.75
CA PRO A 39 1.28 16.36 -9.14
C PRO A 39 -0.07 16.47 -8.45
N GLY A 40 -0.50 17.69 -8.18
CA GLY A 40 -1.79 17.97 -7.56
C GLY A 40 -1.77 19.22 -6.68
N GLY A 41 -2.94 19.62 -6.21
CA GLY A 41 -3.07 20.86 -5.48
C GLY A 41 -4.24 20.91 -4.51
N LYS A 42 -4.64 22.11 -4.10
CA LYS A 42 -5.68 22.30 -3.07
C LYS A 42 -7.07 22.05 -3.63
N VAL A 43 -7.89 21.37 -2.85
CA VAL A 43 -9.33 21.30 -3.12
C VAL A 43 -9.97 22.63 -2.68
N GLU A 44 -10.65 23.29 -3.58
CA GLU A 44 -11.34 24.57 -3.31
C GLU A 44 -12.66 24.35 -2.56
N ALA A 45 -13.15 25.43 -1.96
CA ALA A 45 -14.39 25.36 -1.20
C ALA A 45 -15.59 25.01 -2.11
N GLY A 46 -16.31 23.94 -1.76
CA GLY A 46 -17.44 23.44 -2.54
C GLY A 46 -17.07 22.58 -3.74
N GLU A 47 -15.78 22.37 -4.01
CA GLU A 47 -15.31 21.51 -5.09
C GLU A 47 -15.29 20.03 -4.66
N SER A 48 -15.68 19.14 -5.57
CA SER A 48 -15.50 17.69 -5.34
C SER A 48 -14.06 17.27 -5.66
N THR A 49 -13.54 16.25 -4.96
CA THR A 49 -12.17 15.77 -5.16
C THR A 49 -11.85 15.38 -6.62
N PRO A 50 -12.76 14.70 -7.39
CA PRO A 50 -12.51 14.43 -8.80
C PRO A 50 -12.41 15.70 -9.67
N HIS A 51 -13.20 16.74 -9.36
CA HIS A 51 -13.12 18.01 -10.09
C HIS A 51 -11.81 18.74 -9.79
N ALA A 52 -11.43 18.82 -8.51
CA ALA A 52 -10.14 19.38 -8.10
C ALA A 52 -8.97 18.67 -8.80
N LEU A 53 -8.98 17.32 -8.84
CA LEU A 53 -7.97 16.54 -9.55
C LEU A 53 -7.88 16.92 -11.02
N ALA A 54 -9.03 16.99 -11.70
CA ALA A 54 -9.06 17.31 -13.12
C ALA A 54 -8.56 18.74 -13.40
N ARG A 55 -8.95 19.72 -12.56
CA ARG A 55 -8.51 21.12 -12.66
C ARG A 55 -7.01 21.24 -12.41
N GLU A 56 -6.50 20.71 -11.30
CA GLU A 56 -5.08 20.81 -10.92
C GLU A 56 -4.18 20.15 -11.98
N LEU A 57 -4.52 18.94 -12.46
CA LEU A 57 -3.71 18.27 -13.49
C LEU A 57 -3.79 18.98 -14.86
N GLN A 58 -4.89 19.67 -15.16
CA GLN A 58 -4.97 20.52 -16.33
C GLN A 58 -4.13 21.80 -16.19
N GLU A 59 -4.13 22.41 -15.01
CA GLU A 59 -3.36 23.62 -14.71
C GLU A 59 -1.87 23.35 -14.69
N GLU A 60 -1.42 22.34 -13.94
CA GLU A 60 0.00 22.04 -13.73
C GLU A 60 0.66 21.31 -14.91
N LEU A 61 -0.09 20.43 -15.60
CA LEU A 61 0.48 19.50 -16.57
C LEU A 61 -0.14 19.59 -17.98
N GLY A 62 -1.25 20.29 -18.15
CA GLY A 62 -1.95 20.38 -19.42
C GLY A 62 -2.66 19.11 -19.87
N ILE A 63 -2.96 18.18 -18.95
CA ILE A 63 -3.65 16.92 -19.26
C ILE A 63 -5.10 16.94 -18.79
N SER A 64 -5.96 16.25 -19.52
CA SER A 64 -7.36 16.03 -19.15
C SER A 64 -7.55 14.61 -18.62
N VAL A 65 -8.00 14.47 -17.37
CA VAL A 65 -8.27 13.17 -16.75
C VAL A 65 -9.48 12.51 -17.42
N VAL A 66 -9.31 11.27 -17.91
CA VAL A 66 -10.38 10.47 -18.52
C VAL A 66 -10.89 9.43 -17.53
N SER A 67 -10.00 8.77 -16.81
CA SER A 67 -10.36 7.75 -15.84
C SER A 67 -9.42 7.81 -14.62
N ALA A 68 -10.02 7.90 -13.44
CA ALA A 68 -9.31 7.88 -12.19
C ALA A 68 -10.12 7.13 -11.11
N ARG A 69 -9.42 6.62 -10.10
CA ARG A 69 -10.03 6.01 -8.91
C ARG A 69 -9.25 6.38 -7.65
N PRO A 70 -9.90 6.33 -6.46
CA PRO A 70 -9.18 6.49 -5.21
C PRO A 70 -8.02 5.48 -5.09
N LEU A 71 -6.89 5.93 -4.55
CA LEU A 71 -5.72 5.10 -4.28
C LEU A 71 -5.46 5.01 -2.77
N ILE A 72 -5.21 6.14 -2.13
CA ILE A 72 -4.97 6.21 -0.68
C ILE A 72 -5.35 7.61 -0.17
N ARG A 73 -5.80 7.68 1.07
CA ARG A 73 -6.05 8.94 1.76
C ARG A 73 -5.16 9.00 2.99
N ILE A 74 -4.40 10.08 3.15
CA ILE A 74 -3.38 10.21 4.19
C ILE A 74 -3.61 11.52 4.94
N ARG A 75 -3.78 11.44 6.26
CA ARG A 75 -3.76 12.62 7.12
C ARG A 75 -2.34 12.77 7.68
N HIS A 76 -1.63 13.81 7.26
CA HIS A 76 -0.27 14.08 7.69
C HIS A 76 -0.21 15.36 8.54
N HIS A 77 0.57 15.30 9.62
CA HIS A 77 0.77 16.42 10.52
C HIS A 77 2.20 16.95 10.37
N TYR A 78 2.32 18.19 9.94
CA TYR A 78 3.59 18.90 9.90
C TYR A 78 3.76 19.69 11.19
N ASN A 79 4.88 19.50 11.87
CA ASN A 79 5.27 20.34 12.98
C ASN A 79 5.86 21.64 12.42
N GLU A 80 5.13 22.73 12.54
CA GLU A 80 5.64 24.06 12.17
C GLU A 80 6.44 24.69 13.34
N THR A 81 7.35 25.61 13.00
CA THR A 81 8.02 26.45 13.99
C THR A 81 6.99 27.17 14.86
N LEU A 82 7.23 27.28 16.17
CA LEU A 82 6.33 27.88 17.19
C LEU A 82 5.21 26.95 17.71
N GLY A 83 5.33 25.61 17.54
CA GLY A 83 4.38 24.67 18.13
C GLY A 83 3.02 24.59 17.42
N LYS A 84 2.88 25.22 16.25
CA LYS A 84 1.71 25.07 15.40
C LYS A 84 1.81 23.76 14.62
N VAL A 85 0.74 22.98 14.66
CA VAL A 85 0.61 21.75 13.84
C VAL A 85 -0.26 22.09 12.64
N LYS A 86 0.31 21.96 11.44
CA LYS A 86 -0.45 22.04 10.20
C LYS A 86 -0.86 20.63 9.78
N THR A 87 -2.14 20.39 9.70
CA THR A 87 -2.69 19.12 9.20
C THR A 87 -3.01 19.23 7.71
N VAL A 88 -2.52 18.28 6.94
CA VAL A 88 -2.84 18.15 5.50
C VAL A 88 -3.51 16.80 5.29
N LEU A 89 -4.65 16.80 4.60
CA LEU A 89 -5.29 15.60 4.08
C LEU A 89 -4.90 15.46 2.61
N LEU A 90 -4.08 14.47 2.29
CA LEU A 90 -3.76 14.08 0.92
C LEU A 90 -4.79 13.06 0.45
N ASP A 91 -5.58 13.42 -0.56
CA ASP A 91 -6.56 12.55 -1.21
C ASP A 91 -5.97 12.12 -2.55
N VAL A 92 -5.37 10.93 -2.59
CA VAL A 92 -4.57 10.47 -3.72
C VAL A 92 -5.41 9.61 -4.64
N TRP A 93 -5.36 9.94 -5.91
CA TRP A 93 -6.10 9.25 -6.98
C TRP A 93 -5.14 8.61 -7.97
N ARG A 94 -5.40 7.37 -8.30
CA ARG A 94 -4.74 6.71 -9.42
C ARG A 94 -5.41 7.14 -10.72
N VAL A 95 -4.61 7.72 -11.62
CA VAL A 95 -5.04 8.13 -12.98
C VAL A 95 -4.47 7.14 -13.98
N ASP A 96 -5.35 6.29 -14.53
CA ASP A 96 -4.96 5.26 -15.50
C ASP A 96 -5.09 5.72 -16.95
N THR A 97 -5.93 6.75 -17.21
CA THR A 97 -6.18 7.25 -18.56
C THR A 97 -6.36 8.77 -18.53
N PHE A 98 -5.66 9.43 -19.43
CA PHE A 98 -5.73 10.88 -19.63
C PHE A 98 -5.52 11.22 -21.11
N ALA A 99 -5.88 12.44 -21.51
CA ALA A 99 -5.63 13.00 -22.82
C ALA A 99 -4.65 14.18 -22.71
N GLY A 100 -3.84 14.38 -23.72
CA GLY A 100 -2.78 15.40 -23.78
C GLY A 100 -1.39 14.83 -23.50
N GLU A 101 -0.37 15.62 -23.73
CA GLU A 101 1.04 15.35 -23.44
C GLU A 101 1.40 16.10 -22.15
N PRO A 102 1.77 15.42 -21.05
CA PRO A 102 2.08 16.09 -19.80
C PRO A 102 3.42 16.84 -19.88
N PHE A 103 3.40 18.10 -19.48
CA PHE A 103 4.60 18.93 -19.30
C PHE A 103 4.41 19.92 -18.15
N GLY A 104 5.50 20.36 -17.53
CA GLY A 104 5.42 21.31 -16.41
C GLY A 104 5.03 22.71 -16.86
N ARG A 105 3.76 23.06 -16.76
CA ARG A 105 3.21 24.36 -17.20
C ARG A 105 3.62 25.55 -16.33
N GLU A 106 4.06 25.26 -15.12
CA GLU A 106 4.60 26.24 -14.17
C GLU A 106 6.14 26.33 -14.23
N GLY A 107 6.76 25.67 -15.22
CA GLY A 107 8.21 25.60 -15.40
C GLY A 107 8.90 24.54 -14.55
N GLN A 108 8.15 23.74 -13.80
CA GLN A 108 8.68 22.62 -13.04
C GLN A 108 9.08 21.46 -13.98
N PRO A 109 10.25 20.81 -13.77
CA PRO A 109 10.61 19.59 -14.47
C PRO A 109 9.61 18.45 -14.11
N VAL A 110 9.25 17.65 -15.12
CA VAL A 110 8.47 16.43 -14.93
C VAL A 110 9.18 15.23 -15.54
N GLU A 111 9.07 14.06 -14.93
CA GLU A 111 9.76 12.85 -15.35
C GLU A 111 8.85 11.62 -15.20
N TRP A 112 8.86 10.75 -16.22
CA TRP A 112 8.31 9.41 -16.13
C TRP A 112 9.30 8.48 -15.44
N VAL A 113 8.90 7.89 -14.32
CA VAL A 113 9.77 7.05 -13.47
C VAL A 113 9.19 5.65 -13.38
N ALA A 114 10.01 4.65 -13.66
CA ALA A 114 9.61 3.26 -13.50
C ALA A 114 9.30 2.94 -12.02
N ILE A 115 8.24 2.16 -11.76
CA ILE A 115 7.77 1.86 -10.40
C ILE A 115 8.88 1.28 -9.51
N LYS A 116 9.77 0.46 -10.08
CA LYS A 116 10.91 -0.13 -9.36
C LYS A 116 11.93 0.91 -8.87
N ASP A 117 12.01 2.07 -9.53
CA ASP A 117 12.98 3.12 -9.27
C ASP A 117 12.42 4.25 -8.38
N LEU A 118 11.10 4.24 -8.09
CA LEU A 118 10.46 5.23 -7.24
C LEU A 118 11.12 5.37 -5.86
N ALA A 119 11.47 4.26 -5.22
CA ALA A 119 12.08 4.27 -3.89
C ALA A 119 13.53 4.81 -3.86
N GLN A 120 14.10 5.16 -5.03
CA GLN A 120 15.44 5.75 -5.15
C GLN A 120 15.42 7.29 -5.23
N ARG A 121 14.23 7.88 -5.22
CA ARG A 121 14.03 9.33 -5.29
C ARG A 121 13.77 9.90 -3.89
N ASP A 122 14.12 11.16 -3.71
CA ASP A 122 13.85 11.89 -2.47
C ASP A 122 12.48 12.55 -2.52
N TYR A 123 11.66 12.32 -1.50
CA TYR A 123 10.29 12.80 -1.39
C TYR A 123 10.06 13.53 -0.06
N PRO A 124 9.10 14.47 0.01
CA PRO A 124 8.51 14.88 1.27
C PRO A 124 8.00 13.68 2.06
N ALA A 125 8.10 13.72 3.39
CA ALA A 125 7.72 12.60 4.25
C ALA A 125 6.29 12.08 4.00
N ALA A 126 5.34 12.97 3.71
CA ALA A 126 3.95 12.63 3.41
C ALA A 126 3.75 11.85 2.10
N ASN A 127 4.74 11.83 1.19
CA ASN A 127 4.64 11.12 -0.09
C ASN A 127 5.06 9.65 0.00
N TRP A 128 5.80 9.23 1.03
CA TRP A 128 6.24 7.83 1.16
C TRP A 128 5.09 6.81 1.18
N PRO A 129 3.97 7.05 1.89
CA PRO A 129 2.80 6.16 1.79
C PRO A 129 2.21 6.10 0.38
N ILE A 130 2.32 7.18 -0.42
CA ILE A 130 1.88 7.19 -1.83
C ILE A 130 2.80 6.30 -2.66
N VAL A 131 4.13 6.45 -2.49
CA VAL A 131 5.13 5.59 -3.14
C VAL A 131 4.86 4.12 -2.84
N ASN A 132 4.56 3.78 -1.58
CA ASN A 132 4.22 2.41 -1.20
C ASN A 132 2.91 1.95 -1.85
N ALA A 133 1.86 2.79 -1.86
CA ALA A 133 0.58 2.46 -2.49
C ALA A 133 0.71 2.22 -4.01
N VAL A 134 1.56 3.00 -4.70
CA VAL A 134 1.85 2.83 -6.12
C VAL A 134 2.59 1.52 -6.40
N ARG A 135 3.53 1.13 -5.54
CA ARG A 135 4.36 -0.09 -5.68
C ARG A 135 3.62 -1.37 -5.31
N LEU A 136 2.62 -1.29 -4.45
CA LEU A 136 1.86 -2.44 -3.96
C LEU A 136 0.76 -2.86 -4.95
N PRO A 137 0.60 -4.17 -5.25
CA PRO A 137 -0.49 -4.66 -6.08
C PRO A 137 -1.84 -4.62 -5.34
N SER A 138 -2.91 -4.80 -6.08
CA SER A 138 -4.28 -4.84 -5.52
C SER A 138 -4.65 -6.15 -4.82
N ARG A 139 -3.83 -7.20 -4.97
CA ARG A 139 -4.09 -8.52 -4.42
C ARG A 139 -2.89 -9.02 -3.63
N TYR A 140 -3.11 -9.35 -2.38
CA TYR A 140 -2.13 -9.92 -1.46
C TYR A 140 -2.54 -11.35 -1.11
N LEU A 141 -1.86 -12.32 -1.69
CA LEU A 141 -2.08 -13.73 -1.37
C LEU A 141 -1.44 -14.08 -0.04
N ILE A 142 -2.22 -14.65 0.87
CA ILE A 142 -1.72 -15.33 2.07
C ILE A 142 -1.81 -16.82 1.77
N THR A 143 -0.70 -17.55 1.85
CA THR A 143 -0.72 -18.99 1.58
C THR A 143 -1.59 -19.72 2.60
N PRO A 144 -2.28 -20.80 2.20
CA PRO A 144 -2.84 -21.74 3.17
C PRO A 144 -1.71 -22.40 3.97
N GLU A 145 -2.07 -23.15 5.01
CA GLU A 145 -1.10 -24.05 5.66
C GLU A 145 -0.58 -25.05 4.61
N PRO A 146 0.74 -25.28 4.56
CA PRO A 146 1.31 -26.21 3.60
C PRO A 146 0.81 -27.63 3.84
N SER A 147 0.50 -28.33 2.75
CA SER A 147 0.25 -29.78 2.81
C SER A 147 1.56 -30.53 3.10
N PRO A 148 1.51 -31.77 3.58
CA PRO A 148 2.70 -32.61 3.72
C PRO A 148 3.46 -32.81 2.39
N ASN A 149 2.77 -32.70 1.26
CA ASN A 149 3.35 -32.72 -0.07
C ASN A 149 3.76 -31.31 -0.51
N THR A 150 5.05 -31.00 -0.37
CA THR A 150 5.61 -29.69 -0.75
C THR A 150 5.47 -29.40 -2.25
N GLU A 151 5.56 -30.40 -3.12
CA GLU A 151 5.40 -30.22 -4.58
C GLU A 151 4.00 -29.73 -4.92
N GLU A 152 2.97 -30.32 -4.30
CA GLU A 152 1.58 -29.87 -4.47
C GLU A 152 1.39 -28.43 -4.01
N PHE A 153 1.99 -28.08 -2.88
CA PHE A 153 1.94 -26.69 -2.37
C PHE A 153 2.62 -25.71 -3.35
N LEU A 154 3.81 -26.05 -3.85
CA LEU A 154 4.52 -25.22 -4.83
C LEU A 154 3.76 -25.11 -6.15
N TYR A 155 3.11 -26.17 -6.60
CA TYR A 155 2.25 -26.16 -7.78
C TYR A 155 1.04 -25.23 -7.62
N GLY A 156 0.34 -25.28 -6.48
CA GLY A 156 -0.76 -24.37 -6.15
C GLY A 156 -0.31 -22.89 -6.09
N LEU A 157 0.87 -22.66 -5.53
CA LEU A 157 1.48 -21.32 -5.54
C LEU A 157 1.73 -20.85 -6.98
N GLU A 158 2.37 -21.66 -7.80
CA GLU A 158 2.68 -21.31 -9.19
C GLU A 158 1.43 -21.01 -10.00
N ARG A 159 0.36 -21.78 -9.84
CA ARG A 159 -0.94 -21.49 -10.47
C ARG A 159 -1.50 -20.14 -10.05
N SER A 160 -1.37 -19.78 -8.79
CA SER A 160 -1.80 -18.48 -8.27
C SER A 160 -0.97 -17.33 -8.86
N LEU A 161 0.33 -17.53 -8.99
CA LEU A 161 1.24 -16.56 -9.62
C LEU A 161 0.96 -16.38 -11.12
N ARG A 162 0.67 -17.48 -11.84
CA ARG A 162 0.21 -17.43 -13.24
C ARG A 162 -1.13 -16.70 -13.40
N ALA A 163 -2.00 -16.74 -12.39
CA ALA A 163 -3.24 -15.94 -12.34
C ALA A 163 -3.01 -14.45 -12.00
N GLY A 164 -1.74 -14.02 -11.94
CA GLY A 164 -1.35 -12.61 -11.80
C GLY A 164 -1.19 -12.13 -10.36
N ILE A 165 -1.02 -13.01 -9.38
CA ILE A 165 -0.57 -12.63 -8.03
C ILE A 165 0.88 -12.14 -8.11
N ARG A 166 1.19 -11.03 -7.42
CA ARG A 166 2.53 -10.41 -7.39
C ARG A 166 3.02 -10.09 -5.99
N LEU A 167 2.21 -10.34 -4.95
CA LEU A 167 2.58 -10.20 -3.55
C LEU A 167 2.06 -11.40 -2.78
N VAL A 168 2.95 -12.13 -2.14
CA VAL A 168 2.67 -13.40 -1.46
C VAL A 168 3.17 -13.33 -0.02
N GLN A 169 2.32 -13.67 0.95
CA GLN A 169 2.72 -13.96 2.31
C GLN A 169 2.85 -15.48 2.47
N LEU A 170 4.05 -15.96 2.79
CA LEU A 170 4.21 -17.32 3.26
C LEU A 170 3.76 -17.38 4.73
N ARG A 171 2.71 -18.13 4.98
CA ARG A 171 2.15 -18.36 6.31
C ARG A 171 2.04 -19.87 6.55
N ALA A 172 2.79 -20.38 7.52
CA ALA A 172 2.82 -21.79 7.88
C ALA A 172 3.00 -21.91 9.40
N LYS A 173 1.91 -21.75 10.13
CA LYS A 173 1.91 -21.73 11.61
C LYS A 173 2.18 -23.08 12.24
N THR A 174 1.98 -24.14 11.48
CA THR A 174 2.17 -25.53 11.92
C THR A 174 3.62 -26.00 11.82
N LEU A 175 4.47 -25.27 11.08
CA LEU A 175 5.88 -25.62 10.91
C LEU A 175 6.76 -24.98 12.01
N GLY A 176 7.75 -25.74 12.47
CA GLY A 176 8.85 -25.21 13.27
C GLY A 176 9.77 -24.34 12.43
N GLU A 177 10.62 -23.52 13.08
CA GLU A 177 11.46 -22.51 12.42
C GLU A 177 12.34 -23.07 11.30
N THR A 178 13.00 -24.21 11.51
CA THR A 178 13.85 -24.85 10.49
C THR A 178 13.07 -25.27 9.25
N ALA A 179 11.94 -25.97 9.44
CA ALA A 179 11.10 -26.41 8.33
C ALA A 179 10.44 -25.24 7.60
N TYR A 180 10.09 -24.16 8.32
CA TYR A 180 9.58 -22.93 7.73
C TYR A 180 10.65 -22.24 6.86
N ALA A 181 11.89 -22.14 7.35
CA ALA A 181 13.00 -21.56 6.61
C ALA A 181 13.30 -22.36 5.34
N GLU A 182 13.23 -23.68 5.42
CA GLU A 182 13.44 -24.59 4.29
C GLU A 182 12.37 -24.42 3.21
N LEU A 183 11.10 -24.35 3.63
CA LEU A 183 9.98 -24.06 2.73
C LEU A 183 10.12 -22.66 2.10
N ALA A 184 10.51 -21.65 2.87
CA ALA A 184 10.70 -20.29 2.37
C ALA A 184 11.76 -20.23 1.26
N ARG A 185 12.89 -20.98 1.41
CA ARG A 185 13.93 -21.10 0.38
C ARG A 185 13.44 -21.78 -0.90
N GLN A 186 12.44 -22.68 -0.82
CA GLN A 186 11.84 -23.33 -1.99
C GLN A 186 10.78 -22.42 -2.65
N VAL A 187 10.02 -21.65 -1.87
CA VAL A 187 8.99 -20.73 -2.36
C VAL A 187 9.60 -19.51 -3.07
N LEU A 188 10.73 -18.99 -2.58
CA LEU A 188 11.35 -17.78 -3.09
C LEU A 188 11.67 -17.83 -4.59
N PRO A 189 12.35 -18.86 -5.13
CA PRO A 189 12.64 -18.94 -6.57
C PRO A 189 11.37 -19.02 -7.42
N VAL A 190 10.30 -19.67 -6.92
CA VAL A 190 9.01 -19.73 -7.61
C VAL A 190 8.37 -18.33 -7.69
N CYS A 191 8.38 -17.57 -6.60
CA CYS A 191 7.93 -16.17 -6.61
C CYS A 191 8.74 -15.31 -7.58
N ARG A 192 10.07 -15.42 -7.54
CA ARG A 192 10.97 -14.64 -8.42
C ARG A 192 10.80 -14.93 -9.89
N ALA A 193 10.59 -16.19 -10.28
CA ALA A 193 10.31 -16.58 -11.66
C ALA A 193 9.06 -15.90 -12.23
N HIS A 194 8.13 -15.50 -11.36
CA HIS A 194 6.89 -14.79 -11.71
C HIS A 194 6.91 -13.29 -11.34
N GLN A 195 8.07 -12.71 -11.03
CA GLN A 195 8.21 -11.31 -10.60
C GLN A 195 7.31 -10.95 -9.41
N ALA A 196 7.04 -11.91 -8.53
CA ALA A 196 6.26 -11.73 -7.32
C ALA A 196 7.17 -11.56 -6.10
N GLN A 197 6.74 -10.70 -5.18
CA GLN A 197 7.42 -10.45 -3.92
C GLN A 197 6.98 -11.47 -2.86
N LEU A 198 7.95 -11.97 -2.09
CA LEU A 198 7.73 -12.90 -1.00
C LEU A 198 7.89 -12.21 0.36
N ILE A 199 6.83 -12.20 1.15
CA ILE A 199 6.78 -11.67 2.50
C ILE A 199 6.67 -12.82 3.48
N LEU A 200 7.55 -12.88 4.48
CA LEU A 200 7.56 -13.97 5.46
C LEU A 200 6.75 -13.60 6.71
N ASN A 201 5.84 -14.46 7.11
CA ASN A 201 5.20 -14.37 8.43
C ASN A 201 6.09 -15.07 9.47
N ALA A 202 7.22 -14.44 9.79
CA ALA A 202 8.28 -14.99 10.63
C ALA A 202 8.97 -13.90 11.45
N ALA A 203 10.02 -14.25 12.18
CA ALA A 203 10.89 -13.28 12.83
C ALA A 203 11.70 -12.48 11.76
N PRO A 204 11.90 -11.16 11.92
CA PRO A 204 12.58 -10.34 10.93
C PRO A 204 13.96 -10.84 10.45
N PRO A 205 14.86 -11.39 11.31
CA PRO A 205 16.16 -11.88 10.86
C PRO A 205 16.10 -12.96 9.77
N LEU A 206 15.05 -13.79 9.76
CA LEU A 206 14.87 -14.82 8.74
C LEU A 206 14.67 -14.26 7.34
N VAL A 207 14.14 -13.04 7.22
CA VAL A 207 13.96 -12.37 5.91
C VAL A 207 15.29 -12.17 5.20
N GLU A 208 16.29 -11.67 5.94
CA GLU A 208 17.63 -11.44 5.40
C GLU A 208 18.36 -12.76 5.13
N GLU A 209 18.21 -13.75 6.00
CA GLU A 209 18.79 -15.09 5.84
C GLU A 209 18.29 -15.81 4.61
N VAL A 210 16.98 -15.76 4.35
CA VAL A 210 16.34 -16.38 3.16
C VAL A 210 16.55 -15.52 1.92
N GLY A 211 16.71 -14.20 2.08
CA GLY A 211 16.74 -13.23 0.98
C GLY A 211 15.34 -12.92 0.45
N ALA A 212 14.32 -13.00 1.31
CA ALA A 212 12.94 -12.63 0.97
C ALA A 212 12.76 -11.10 0.89
N ASP A 213 11.62 -10.66 0.38
CA ASP A 213 11.37 -9.24 0.09
C ASP A 213 10.80 -8.47 1.29
N GLY A 214 10.48 -9.13 2.40
CA GLY A 214 10.00 -8.47 3.60
C GLY A 214 9.38 -9.40 4.64
N VAL A 215 8.91 -8.79 5.74
CA VAL A 215 8.25 -9.45 6.86
C VAL A 215 6.80 -9.04 6.95
N HIS A 216 5.95 -9.98 7.36
CA HIS A 216 4.59 -9.69 7.83
C HIS A 216 4.52 -9.94 9.34
N LEU A 217 4.28 -8.87 10.09
CA LEU A 217 4.15 -8.91 11.53
C LEU A 217 2.71 -9.29 11.91
N ASP A 218 2.54 -10.36 12.66
CA ASP A 218 1.29 -10.61 13.35
C ASP A 218 1.08 -9.55 14.47
N SER A 219 -0.12 -9.48 15.05
CA SER A 219 -0.45 -8.48 16.07
C SER A 219 0.50 -8.52 17.29
N ALA A 220 0.91 -9.70 17.74
CA ALA A 220 1.80 -9.83 18.89
C ALA A 220 3.21 -9.28 18.58
N ARG A 221 3.79 -9.66 17.44
CA ARG A 221 5.09 -9.11 16.99
C ARG A 221 5.01 -7.62 16.71
N LEU A 222 3.96 -7.17 16.04
CA LEU A 222 3.73 -5.74 15.80
C LEU A 222 3.78 -4.96 17.09
N MET A 223 3.02 -5.37 18.09
CA MET A 223 2.90 -4.65 19.36
C MET A 223 4.14 -4.76 20.27
N SER A 224 5.04 -5.70 19.99
CA SER A 224 6.31 -5.84 20.73
C SER A 224 7.42 -4.93 20.20
N LEU A 225 7.27 -4.38 18.98
CA LEU A 225 8.29 -3.53 18.36
C LEU A 225 8.04 -2.05 18.71
N SER A 226 9.11 -1.31 18.98
CA SER A 226 9.08 0.15 19.17
C SER A 226 9.49 0.94 17.93
N ALA A 227 10.11 0.28 16.95
CA ALA A 227 10.60 0.87 15.69
C ALA A 227 10.58 -0.17 14.56
N ARG A 228 10.84 0.29 13.35
CA ARG A 228 10.95 -0.56 12.15
C ARG A 228 12.04 -1.62 12.34
N PRO A 229 11.77 -2.90 12.03
CA PRO A 229 12.73 -3.98 12.26
C PRO A 229 13.91 -4.00 11.28
N PHE A 230 13.86 -3.23 10.20
CA PHE A 230 14.91 -3.13 9.18
C PHE A 230 15.39 -1.69 9.03
N SER A 231 16.70 -1.51 8.89
CA SER A 231 17.30 -0.23 8.49
C SER A 231 17.12 0.05 6.99
N SER A 232 17.01 -1.01 6.18
CA SER A 232 16.78 -0.90 4.75
C SER A 232 15.33 -0.59 4.41
N SER A 233 15.10 0.45 3.62
CA SER A 233 13.78 0.78 3.03
C SER A 233 13.40 -0.13 1.85
N ARG A 234 14.29 -1.05 1.45
CA ARG A 234 14.03 -2.00 0.36
C ARG A 234 13.18 -3.18 0.81
N LEU A 235 13.26 -3.55 2.10
CA LEU A 235 12.50 -4.66 2.66
C LEU A 235 11.13 -4.18 3.14
N TRP A 236 10.09 -4.86 2.73
CA TRP A 236 8.73 -4.57 3.15
C TRP A 236 8.47 -4.95 4.62
N VAL A 237 7.72 -4.11 5.30
CA VAL A 237 7.15 -4.40 6.60
C VAL A 237 5.63 -4.33 6.51
N GLY A 238 4.97 -5.47 6.42
CA GLY A 238 3.53 -5.59 6.51
C GLY A 238 3.09 -5.90 7.95
N ALA A 239 1.86 -5.52 8.34
CA ALA A 239 1.32 -5.79 9.66
C ALA A 239 -0.14 -6.23 9.63
N SER A 240 -0.49 -7.23 10.45
CA SER A 240 -1.88 -7.58 10.73
C SER A 240 -2.44 -6.65 11.81
N CYS A 241 -3.58 -6.01 11.53
CA CYS A 241 -4.25 -5.08 12.43
C CYS A 241 -5.74 -5.44 12.55
N HIS A 242 -6.26 -5.43 13.77
CA HIS A 242 -7.65 -5.78 14.09
C HIS A 242 -8.43 -4.61 14.70
N ASN A 243 -7.76 -3.52 15.00
CA ASN A 243 -8.32 -2.34 15.66
C ASN A 243 -7.46 -1.09 15.40
N ALA A 244 -7.98 0.07 15.80
CA ALA A 244 -7.32 1.36 15.62
C ALA A 244 -5.95 1.43 16.33
N LYS A 245 -5.81 0.84 17.53
CA LYS A 245 -4.56 0.87 18.30
C LYS A 245 -3.43 0.18 17.53
N GLU A 246 -3.68 -0.99 16.97
CA GLU A 246 -2.70 -1.75 16.18
C GLU A 246 -2.35 -1.01 14.88
N LEU A 247 -3.36 -0.44 14.19
CA LEU A 247 -3.16 0.28 12.94
C LEU A 247 -2.33 1.57 13.13
N ILE A 248 -2.63 2.34 14.18
CA ILE A 248 -1.86 3.55 14.54
C ILE A 248 -0.43 3.15 14.92
N HIS A 249 -0.26 2.04 15.66
CA HIS A 249 1.06 1.56 16.04
C HIS A 249 1.87 1.08 14.83
N ALA A 250 1.24 0.41 13.86
CA ALA A 250 1.89 0.03 12.59
C ALA A 250 2.45 1.26 11.85
N GLY A 251 1.67 2.33 11.77
CA GLY A 251 2.16 3.60 11.21
C GLY A 251 3.32 4.19 12.03
N ARG A 252 3.24 4.15 13.36
CA ARG A 252 4.27 4.70 14.26
C ARG A 252 5.63 3.99 14.13
N ILE A 253 5.63 2.67 13.98
CA ILE A 253 6.87 1.91 13.80
C ILE A 253 7.42 1.99 12.36
N GLY A 254 6.71 2.62 11.42
CA GLY A 254 7.12 2.73 10.03
C GLY A 254 6.84 1.46 9.22
N ALA A 255 5.73 0.76 9.47
CA ALA A 255 5.27 -0.29 8.57
C ALA A 255 4.90 0.31 7.20
N ASP A 256 5.07 -0.47 6.14
CA ASP A 256 4.81 -0.03 4.76
C ASP A 256 3.35 -0.25 4.34
N PHE A 257 2.69 -1.26 4.91
CA PHE A 257 1.28 -1.55 4.69
C PHE A 257 0.69 -2.34 5.84
N ALA A 258 -0.63 -2.33 5.96
CA ALA A 258 -1.37 -3.14 6.91
C ALA A 258 -2.40 -4.04 6.23
N VAL A 259 -2.81 -5.08 6.95
CA VAL A 259 -3.96 -5.92 6.62
C VAL A 259 -4.96 -5.79 7.76
N VAL A 260 -6.15 -5.29 7.46
CA VAL A 260 -7.22 -5.14 8.46
C VAL A 260 -8.22 -6.28 8.31
N SER A 261 -8.52 -6.95 9.41
CA SER A 261 -9.39 -8.14 9.43
C SER A 261 -10.10 -8.37 10.77
N PRO A 262 -11.21 -9.15 10.78
CA PRO A 262 -11.93 -9.64 9.63
C PRO A 262 -12.97 -8.61 9.14
N VAL A 263 -13.03 -8.34 7.82
CA VAL A 263 -14.02 -7.41 7.26
C VAL A 263 -15.38 -8.08 7.11
N LEU A 264 -15.43 -9.22 6.44
CA LEU A 264 -16.64 -10.04 6.26
C LEU A 264 -16.48 -11.42 6.90
N GLU A 265 -17.58 -12.14 7.04
CA GLU A 265 -17.55 -13.52 7.55
C GLU A 265 -16.60 -14.40 6.72
N THR A 266 -15.92 -15.31 7.39
CA THR A 266 -14.92 -16.17 6.76
C THR A 266 -14.97 -17.57 7.36
N ALA A 267 -14.83 -18.57 6.51
CA ALA A 267 -14.77 -19.98 6.93
C ALA A 267 -13.56 -20.27 7.83
N SER A 268 -12.49 -19.49 7.75
CA SER A 268 -11.29 -19.67 8.59
C SER A 268 -11.53 -19.30 10.06
N HIS A 269 -12.52 -18.46 10.38
CA HIS A 269 -12.87 -18.04 11.74
C HIS A 269 -14.39 -17.88 11.84
N PRO A 270 -15.15 -18.99 11.87
CA PRO A 270 -16.60 -18.94 11.95
C PRO A 270 -17.05 -18.26 13.25
N GLY A 271 -18.03 -17.35 13.15
CA GLY A 271 -18.57 -16.62 14.31
C GLY A 271 -17.72 -15.50 14.86
N ALA A 272 -16.56 -15.20 14.26
CA ALA A 272 -15.77 -14.02 14.64
C ALA A 272 -16.57 -12.74 14.35
N ARG A 273 -16.53 -11.78 15.26
CA ARG A 273 -17.14 -10.45 15.05
C ARG A 273 -16.43 -9.77 13.88
N THR A 274 -17.18 -9.46 12.84
CA THR A 274 -16.69 -8.77 11.65
C THR A 274 -16.85 -7.26 11.78
N LEU A 275 -15.97 -6.53 11.11
CA LEU A 275 -16.02 -5.06 11.03
C LEU A 275 -17.14 -4.57 10.12
N GLY A 276 -17.51 -5.35 9.12
CA GLY A 276 -18.26 -4.85 7.97
C GLY A 276 -17.47 -3.81 7.19
N TRP A 277 -18.01 -3.34 6.07
CA TRP A 277 -17.36 -2.30 5.29
C TRP A 277 -17.34 -0.94 5.99
N THR A 278 -18.35 -0.64 6.82
CA THR A 278 -18.40 0.60 7.60
C THR A 278 -17.26 0.66 8.62
N GLY A 279 -17.10 -0.37 9.45
CA GLY A 279 -16.00 -0.41 10.43
C GLY A 279 -14.63 -0.49 9.78
N PHE A 280 -14.51 -1.14 8.60
CA PHE A 280 -13.29 -1.15 7.83
C PHE A 280 -12.92 0.27 7.37
N ARG A 281 -13.88 1.02 6.81
CA ARG A 281 -13.69 2.41 6.38
C ARG A 281 -13.26 3.32 7.52
N GLU A 282 -13.93 3.20 8.68
CA GLU A 282 -13.54 3.97 9.87
C GLU A 282 -12.07 3.74 10.27
N LEU A 283 -11.58 2.51 10.12
CA LEU A 283 -10.16 2.20 10.37
C LEU A 283 -9.25 2.75 9.27
N THR A 284 -9.62 2.63 7.99
CA THR A 284 -8.78 3.17 6.90
C THR A 284 -8.64 4.68 6.96
N GLU A 285 -9.63 5.41 7.49
CA GLU A 285 -9.56 6.87 7.70
C GLU A 285 -8.53 7.28 8.78
N LEU A 286 -8.13 6.35 9.67
CA LEU A 286 -7.07 6.54 10.66
C LEU A 286 -5.69 6.13 10.15
N ALA A 287 -5.63 5.42 9.03
CA ALA A 287 -4.39 4.87 8.49
C ALA A 287 -3.53 5.97 7.84
N VAL A 288 -2.22 5.88 8.05
CA VAL A 288 -1.21 6.69 7.36
C VAL A 288 -0.36 5.84 6.40
N LEU A 289 -0.86 4.66 6.04
CA LEU A 289 -0.20 3.66 5.20
C LEU A 289 -1.27 2.87 4.41
N PRO A 290 -0.91 2.22 3.28
CA PRO A 290 -1.81 1.37 2.52
C PRO A 290 -2.40 0.23 3.35
N VAL A 291 -3.71 -0.03 3.19
CA VAL A 291 -4.43 -1.05 3.97
C VAL A 291 -5.11 -2.04 3.04
N TYR A 292 -4.86 -3.33 3.22
CA TYR A 292 -5.61 -4.39 2.56
C TYR A 292 -6.80 -4.87 3.40
N ALA A 293 -7.94 -5.09 2.75
CA ALA A 293 -9.09 -5.73 3.38
C ALA A 293 -8.92 -7.26 3.40
N LEU A 294 -9.06 -7.92 4.56
CA LEU A 294 -9.00 -9.38 4.70
C LEU A 294 -10.22 -9.90 5.48
N GLY A 295 -10.61 -11.14 5.21
CA GLY A 295 -11.76 -11.83 5.79
C GLY A 295 -12.96 -11.81 4.84
N GLY A 296 -13.32 -12.97 4.31
CA GLY A 296 -14.40 -13.13 3.34
C GLY A 296 -14.16 -12.50 1.97
N MET A 297 -12.96 -12.00 1.70
CA MET A 297 -12.63 -11.30 0.46
C MET A 297 -12.52 -12.24 -0.73
N THR A 298 -13.04 -11.79 -1.87
CA THR A 298 -12.91 -12.42 -3.18
C THR A 298 -12.55 -11.37 -4.23
N GLN A 299 -12.15 -11.80 -5.42
CA GLN A 299 -11.84 -10.90 -6.54
C GLN A 299 -12.96 -9.87 -6.83
N ARG A 300 -14.22 -10.22 -6.57
CA ARG A 300 -15.39 -9.33 -6.77
C ARG A 300 -15.39 -8.12 -5.82
N HIS A 301 -14.70 -8.22 -4.68
CA HIS A 301 -14.65 -7.16 -3.67
C HIS A 301 -13.55 -6.12 -3.91
N VAL A 302 -12.72 -6.28 -4.95
CA VAL A 302 -11.59 -5.35 -5.19
C VAL A 302 -12.07 -3.91 -5.41
N THR A 303 -13.08 -3.71 -6.25
CA THR A 303 -13.63 -2.37 -6.51
C THR A 303 -14.24 -1.77 -5.25
N GLN A 304 -15.05 -2.54 -4.54
CA GLN A 304 -15.64 -2.10 -3.26
C GLN A 304 -14.55 -1.76 -2.22
N ALA A 305 -13.48 -2.55 -2.17
CA ALA A 305 -12.36 -2.28 -1.28
C ALA A 305 -11.72 -0.92 -1.57
N TYR A 306 -11.52 -0.57 -2.85
CA TYR A 306 -11.03 0.76 -3.24
C TYR A 306 -11.95 1.89 -2.77
N GLU A 307 -13.27 1.73 -2.94
CA GLU A 307 -14.28 2.70 -2.51
C GLU A 307 -14.29 2.90 -0.98
N GLN A 308 -13.85 1.90 -0.23
CA GLN A 308 -13.68 1.96 1.23
C GLN A 308 -12.27 2.37 1.68
N GLY A 309 -11.42 2.85 0.77
CA GLY A 309 -10.07 3.35 1.07
C GLY A 309 -8.99 2.27 1.18
N ALA A 310 -9.27 1.04 0.73
CA ALA A 310 -8.26 -0.01 0.71
C ALA A 310 -7.30 0.10 -0.47
N GLN A 311 -6.08 -0.39 -0.28
CA GLN A 311 -5.11 -0.72 -1.35
C GLN A 311 -5.64 -1.82 -2.27
N GLY A 312 -6.48 -2.69 -1.74
CA GLY A 312 -7.05 -3.85 -2.40
C GLY A 312 -7.47 -4.89 -1.38
N ILE A 313 -7.40 -6.16 -1.77
CA ILE A 313 -7.80 -7.29 -0.93
C ILE A 313 -6.61 -8.19 -0.59
N ALA A 314 -6.63 -8.75 0.63
CA ALA A 314 -5.84 -9.91 0.99
C ALA A 314 -6.76 -11.16 1.06
N GLY A 315 -6.23 -12.32 0.74
CA GLY A 315 -7.03 -13.55 0.77
C GLY A 315 -6.18 -14.80 0.87
N VAL A 316 -6.76 -15.83 1.47
CA VAL A 316 -6.18 -17.18 1.50
C VAL A 316 -6.81 -17.99 0.37
N SER A 317 -7.91 -18.69 0.62
CA SER A 317 -8.56 -19.62 -0.33
C SER A 317 -9.06 -18.94 -1.61
N SER A 318 -9.51 -17.70 -1.54
CA SER A 318 -10.04 -16.95 -2.69
C SER A 318 -8.98 -16.55 -3.72
N LEU A 319 -7.74 -16.45 -3.31
CA LEU A 319 -6.60 -16.09 -4.15
C LEU A 319 -5.67 -17.29 -4.42
N TRP A 320 -5.80 -18.37 -3.66
CA TRP A 320 -5.07 -19.62 -3.86
C TRP A 320 -5.72 -20.46 -4.97
N ARG A 321 -4.90 -21.01 -5.83
CA ARG A 321 -5.31 -21.88 -6.94
C ARG A 321 -4.77 -23.28 -6.72
N ALA A 322 -5.52 -24.11 -5.96
CA ALA A 322 -5.18 -25.52 -5.76
C ALA A 322 -5.21 -26.34 -7.06
#